data_2f7923915b55a28fb15b689a21bd621a
#
_entry.id   2f7923915b55a28fb15b689a21bd621a
#
_cell.length_a   1.000
_cell.length_b   1.000
_cell.length_c   1.000
_cell.angle_alpha   90.00
_cell.angle_beta   90.00
_cell.angle_gamma   90.00
#
_symmetry.space_group_name_H-M   'P 1'
#
loop_
_entity.id
_entity.type
_entity.pdbx_description
1 polymer ?
#
loop_
_entity_poly.entity_id
_entity_poly.type
_entity_poly.pdbx_seq_one_letter_code
_entity_poly.pdbx_strand_id
1 'polypeptide(L)'
;MQVQMLSRGEQTKQYAVIFGKGDEAFSGLLDFAEKYHVTSAHFTAIGALNGATLAWFDPQRKMYKKIPIDGQVEVIGMSGDIGLYQGKPVVHTHMIVGTRDGATRGGHVLEAIVFPTLEVMVTVDPITMQKRFDPETDLTLIDPTQSRREGLPSGRDEGAAKPIIRDR
;
A
#
# COMPACT_ATOMS: atom_id res chain seq x y z
N MET A 1 9.74 4.99 -13.74
CA MET A 1 9.03 5.70 -12.64
C MET A 1 9.52 7.15 -12.53
N GLN A 2 8.61 8.10 -12.46
CA GLN A 2 8.86 9.53 -12.18
C GLN A 2 8.19 9.90 -10.85
N VAL A 3 8.80 10.81 -10.07
CA VAL A 3 8.26 11.23 -8.77
C VAL A 3 8.24 12.75 -8.70
N GLN A 4 7.10 13.32 -8.37
CA GLN A 4 6.90 14.74 -8.15
C GLN A 4 6.33 14.97 -6.74
N MET A 5 6.99 15.81 -5.94
CA MET A 5 6.40 16.29 -4.70
C MET A 5 5.32 17.33 -5.04
N LEU A 6 4.08 17.09 -4.59
CA LEU A 6 2.95 17.97 -4.84
C LEU A 6 2.78 19.01 -3.74
N SER A 7 3.03 18.62 -2.49
CA SER A 7 2.99 19.54 -1.35
C SER A 7 3.90 19.09 -0.23
N ARG A 8 4.33 20.06 0.59
CA ARG A 8 5.08 19.84 1.82
C ARG A 8 4.43 20.66 2.94
N GLY A 9 3.47 20.05 3.63
CA GLY A 9 2.89 20.61 4.84
C GLY A 9 3.82 20.45 6.04
N GLU A 10 3.45 21.06 7.18
CA GLU A 10 4.19 20.90 8.42
C GLU A 10 4.21 19.45 8.92
N GLN A 11 3.16 18.69 8.63
CA GLN A 11 2.98 17.32 9.13
C GLN A 11 2.93 16.26 8.04
N THR A 12 2.55 16.59 6.80
CA THR A 12 2.42 15.64 5.71
C THR A 12 3.13 16.09 4.44
N LYS A 13 3.57 15.13 3.63
CA LYS A 13 4.10 15.37 2.28
C LYS A 13 3.23 14.60 1.29
N GLN A 14 2.95 15.19 0.15
CA GLN A 14 2.22 14.53 -0.92
C GLN A 14 3.08 14.40 -2.17
N TYR A 15 3.00 13.24 -2.81
CA TYR A 15 3.75 12.93 -4.02
C TYR A 15 2.80 12.36 -5.08
N ALA A 16 3.07 12.71 -6.34
CA ALA A 16 2.64 11.93 -7.49
C ALA A 16 3.78 11.02 -7.91
N VAL A 17 3.55 9.72 -7.88
CA VAL A 17 4.49 8.69 -8.35
C VAL A 17 3.91 8.12 -9.63
N ILE A 18 4.56 8.42 -10.76
CA ILE A 18 4.07 8.07 -12.08
C ILE A 18 4.90 6.94 -12.65
N PHE A 19 4.26 5.81 -12.89
CA PHE A 19 4.85 4.67 -13.58
C PHE A 19 4.51 4.71 -15.05
N GLY A 20 5.48 4.39 -15.89
CA GLY A 20 5.34 4.32 -17.33
C GLY A 20 5.34 2.90 -17.87
N LYS A 21 5.26 2.77 -19.19
CA LYS A 21 5.27 1.49 -19.89
C LYS A 21 6.41 0.60 -19.45
N GLY A 22 6.06 -0.61 -18.97
CA GLY A 22 7.02 -1.66 -18.58
C GLY A 22 7.56 -1.54 -17.17
N ASP A 23 7.26 -0.47 -16.42
CA ASP A 23 7.57 -0.40 -15.01
C ASP A 23 6.74 -1.47 -14.24
N GLU A 24 7.35 -2.05 -13.20
CA GLU A 24 6.65 -2.91 -12.25
C GLU A 24 6.28 -2.06 -11.01
N ALA A 25 4.97 -1.90 -10.78
CA ALA A 25 4.49 -0.91 -9.83
C ALA A 25 4.75 -1.28 -8.36
N PHE A 26 4.70 -2.57 -8.00
CA PHE A 26 4.89 -3.00 -6.62
C PHE A 26 6.33 -2.78 -6.16
N SER A 27 7.33 -3.24 -6.92
CA SER A 27 8.73 -3.00 -6.63
C SER A 27 9.10 -1.52 -6.73
N GLY A 28 8.50 -0.79 -7.68
CA GLY A 28 8.73 0.64 -7.80
C GLY A 28 8.21 1.45 -6.61
N LEU A 29 7.13 1.03 -5.94
CA LEU A 29 6.67 1.63 -4.69
C LEU A 29 7.62 1.34 -3.53
N LEU A 30 8.25 0.16 -3.49
CA LEU A 30 9.31 -0.15 -2.54
C LEU A 30 10.54 0.74 -2.77
N ASP A 31 11.00 0.87 -4.02
CA ASP A 31 12.11 1.75 -4.40
C ASP A 31 11.83 3.22 -4.02
N PHE A 32 10.59 3.69 -4.26
CA PHE A 32 10.15 5.01 -3.80
C PHE A 32 10.28 5.14 -2.29
N ALA A 33 9.78 4.16 -1.53
CA ALA A 33 9.80 4.21 -0.07
C ALA A 33 11.23 4.23 0.48
N GLU A 34 12.13 3.44 -0.07
CA GLU A 34 13.55 3.42 0.32
C GLU A 34 14.24 4.75 -0.03
N LYS A 35 14.09 5.21 -1.28
CA LYS A 35 14.75 6.42 -1.79
C LYS A 35 14.33 7.69 -1.04
N TYR A 36 13.06 7.79 -0.66
CA TYR A 36 12.51 8.97 0.01
C TYR A 36 12.37 8.79 1.53
N HIS A 37 12.92 7.70 2.09
CA HIS A 37 12.89 7.37 3.52
C HIS A 37 11.47 7.41 4.10
N VAL A 38 10.53 6.79 3.39
CA VAL A 38 9.13 6.75 3.80
C VAL A 38 8.95 5.69 4.88
N THR A 39 8.51 6.11 6.05
CA THR A 39 8.27 5.24 7.22
C THR A 39 6.79 5.02 7.51
N SER A 40 5.94 5.84 6.92
CA SER A 40 4.47 5.74 6.98
C SER A 40 3.87 6.47 5.79
N ALA A 41 3.04 5.81 5.03
CA ALA A 41 2.25 6.43 3.96
C ALA A 41 1.00 5.61 3.67
N HIS A 42 0.03 6.28 3.07
CA HIS A 42 -1.08 5.65 2.37
C HIS A 42 -1.16 6.19 0.94
N PHE A 43 -1.75 5.42 0.03
CA PHE A 43 -1.84 5.82 -1.36
C PHE A 43 -3.07 5.29 -2.06
N THR A 44 -3.42 5.98 -3.16
CA THR A 44 -4.43 5.55 -4.14
C THR A 44 -3.86 5.68 -5.54
N ALA A 45 -4.35 4.87 -6.48
CA ALA A 45 -3.92 4.96 -7.87
C ALA A 45 -5.04 4.61 -8.85
N ILE A 46 -4.90 5.17 -10.06
CA ILE A 46 -5.63 4.81 -11.27
C ILE A 46 -4.67 4.70 -12.45
N GLY A 47 -5.06 4.03 -13.51
CA GLY A 47 -4.25 3.88 -14.72
C GLY A 47 -4.58 2.58 -15.44
N ALA A 48 -3.59 1.99 -16.11
CA ALA A 48 -3.77 0.73 -16.81
C ALA A 48 -2.50 -0.14 -16.80
N LEU A 49 -2.70 -1.44 -16.95
CA LEU A 49 -1.66 -2.46 -16.90
C LEU A 49 -1.69 -3.32 -18.17
N ASN A 50 -0.55 -3.93 -18.50
CA ASN A 50 -0.44 -4.97 -19.53
C ASN A 50 -0.41 -6.39 -18.92
N GLY A 51 -0.77 -6.50 -17.66
CA GLY A 51 -0.86 -7.72 -16.89
C GLY A 51 -0.61 -7.50 -15.42
N ALA A 52 -1.14 -8.37 -14.59
CA ALA A 52 -0.94 -8.36 -13.14
C ALA A 52 -1.03 -9.77 -12.56
N THR A 53 -0.44 -9.96 -11.40
CA THR A 53 -0.73 -11.11 -10.55
C THR A 53 -1.38 -10.59 -9.27
N LEU A 54 -2.68 -10.83 -9.15
CA LEU A 54 -3.43 -10.60 -7.93
C LEU A 54 -3.45 -11.87 -7.07
N ALA A 55 -3.94 -11.75 -5.84
CA ALA A 55 -4.02 -12.90 -4.96
C ALA A 55 -5.21 -12.81 -4.00
N TRP A 56 -5.71 -13.97 -3.60
CA TRP A 56 -6.70 -14.15 -2.55
C TRP A 56 -6.07 -14.93 -1.40
N PHE A 57 -6.16 -14.40 -0.17
CA PHE A 57 -5.61 -15.06 1.00
C PHE A 57 -6.51 -16.21 1.45
N ASP A 58 -5.95 -17.42 1.55
CA ASP A 58 -6.60 -18.61 2.11
C ASP A 58 -6.23 -18.71 3.61
N PRO A 59 -7.15 -18.41 4.53
CA PRO A 59 -6.85 -18.41 5.96
C PRO A 59 -6.62 -19.82 6.52
N GLN A 60 -7.15 -20.86 5.87
CA GLN A 60 -6.93 -22.24 6.34
C GLN A 60 -5.54 -22.75 6.00
N ARG A 61 -5.02 -22.33 4.85
CA ARG A 61 -3.66 -22.68 4.40
C ARG A 61 -2.61 -21.65 4.73
N LYS A 62 -3.02 -20.48 5.23
CA LYS A 62 -2.16 -19.32 5.50
C LYS A 62 -1.28 -18.94 4.30
N MET A 63 -1.86 -18.94 3.11
CA MET A 63 -1.14 -18.66 1.87
C MET A 63 -2.02 -17.98 0.83
N TYR A 64 -1.37 -17.28 -0.08
CA TYR A 64 -2.04 -16.60 -1.18
C TYR A 64 -2.28 -17.54 -2.36
N LYS A 65 -3.54 -17.62 -2.82
CA LYS A 65 -3.90 -18.20 -4.10
C LYS A 65 -3.75 -17.13 -5.19
N LYS A 66 -2.86 -17.36 -6.15
CA LYS A 66 -2.61 -16.43 -7.27
C LYS A 66 -3.81 -16.37 -8.21
N ILE A 67 -4.09 -15.17 -8.70
CA ILE A 67 -5.10 -14.82 -9.70
C ILE A 67 -4.37 -14.08 -10.82
N PRO A 68 -3.89 -14.78 -11.87
CA PRO A 68 -3.24 -14.12 -12.99
C PRO A 68 -4.26 -13.29 -13.80
N ILE A 69 -3.81 -12.13 -14.24
CA ILE A 69 -4.53 -11.19 -15.10
C ILE A 69 -3.69 -10.99 -16.35
N ASP A 70 -4.11 -11.60 -17.45
CA ASP A 70 -3.39 -11.54 -18.72
C ASP A 70 -3.94 -10.42 -19.61
N GLY A 71 -3.01 -9.71 -20.28
CA GLY A 71 -3.32 -8.64 -21.22
C GLY A 71 -3.70 -7.31 -20.55
N GLN A 72 -4.12 -6.36 -21.39
CA GLN A 72 -4.44 -5.03 -20.93
C GLN A 72 -5.69 -4.99 -20.07
N VAL A 73 -5.60 -4.27 -18.95
CA VAL A 73 -6.71 -3.99 -18.03
C VAL A 73 -6.62 -2.56 -17.51
N GLU A 74 -7.77 -1.98 -17.18
CA GLU A 74 -7.85 -0.68 -16.52
C GLU A 74 -7.77 -0.86 -15.00
N VAL A 75 -6.95 -0.06 -14.32
CA VAL A 75 -6.94 0.02 -12.86
C VAL A 75 -8.07 0.95 -12.42
N ILE A 76 -9.19 0.36 -12.01
CA ILE A 76 -10.38 1.10 -11.55
C ILE A 76 -10.10 1.75 -10.20
N GLY A 77 -9.29 1.09 -9.38
CA GLY A 77 -8.82 1.61 -8.12
C GLY A 77 -7.75 0.70 -7.53
N MET A 78 -6.75 1.32 -6.97
CA MET A 78 -5.71 0.68 -6.18
C MET A 78 -5.53 1.49 -4.91
N SER A 79 -5.40 0.82 -3.78
CA SER A 79 -5.12 1.47 -2.50
C SER A 79 -4.20 0.63 -1.65
N GLY A 80 -3.43 1.30 -0.81
CA GLY A 80 -2.49 0.59 0.05
C GLY A 80 -1.81 1.49 1.07
N ASP A 81 -0.93 0.87 1.81
CA ASP A 81 -0.09 1.51 2.82
C ASP A 81 1.38 1.12 2.68
N ILE A 82 2.24 1.96 3.24
CA ILE A 82 3.68 1.71 3.40
C ILE A 82 3.99 1.88 4.88
N GLY A 83 4.59 0.87 5.49
CA GLY A 83 5.09 0.90 6.86
C GLY A 83 6.43 0.18 6.97
N LEU A 84 6.98 0.06 8.17
CA LEU A 84 8.25 -0.60 8.43
C LEU A 84 8.04 -1.97 9.09
N TYR A 85 8.71 -2.97 8.58
CA TYR A 85 8.90 -4.27 9.24
C TYR A 85 10.39 -4.54 9.37
N GLN A 86 10.87 -4.73 10.60
CA GLN A 86 12.30 -4.93 10.89
C GLN A 86 13.20 -3.82 10.28
N GLY A 87 12.71 -2.57 10.30
CA GLY A 87 13.44 -1.41 9.79
C GLY A 87 13.44 -1.24 8.27
N LYS A 88 12.76 -2.10 7.52
CA LYS A 88 12.65 -2.02 6.06
C LYS A 88 11.23 -1.66 5.63
N PRO A 89 11.05 -0.87 4.56
CA PRO A 89 9.73 -0.58 4.00
C PRO A 89 9.04 -1.86 3.55
N VAL A 90 7.73 -1.93 3.82
CA VAL A 90 6.82 -2.97 3.35
C VAL A 90 5.60 -2.30 2.77
N VAL A 91 5.28 -2.63 1.53
CA VAL A 91 4.06 -2.19 0.84
C VAL A 91 2.98 -3.23 1.01
N HIS A 92 1.77 -2.80 1.39
CA HIS A 92 0.58 -3.61 1.37
C HIS A 92 -0.46 -2.93 0.48
N THR A 93 -0.94 -3.60 -0.56
CA THR A 93 -1.84 -2.98 -1.52
C THR A 93 -2.82 -3.97 -2.11
N HIS A 94 -4.03 -3.47 -2.34
CA HIS A 94 -5.10 -4.15 -3.06
C HIS A 94 -5.50 -3.35 -4.29
N MET A 95 -5.98 -4.04 -5.31
CA MET A 95 -6.35 -3.46 -6.57
C MET A 95 -7.61 -4.09 -7.14
N ILE A 96 -8.41 -3.28 -7.83
CA ILE A 96 -9.52 -3.70 -8.68
C ILE A 96 -9.16 -3.32 -10.12
N VAL A 97 -9.21 -4.28 -11.02
CA VAL A 97 -9.01 -4.08 -12.46
C VAL A 97 -10.28 -4.34 -13.23
N GLY A 98 -10.49 -3.57 -14.32
CA GLY A 98 -11.55 -3.77 -15.29
C GLY A 98 -11.01 -4.38 -16.58
N THR A 99 -11.64 -5.44 -17.05
CA THR A 99 -11.31 -6.08 -18.33
C THR A 99 -12.08 -5.42 -19.49
N ARG A 100 -11.73 -5.78 -20.73
CA ARG A 100 -12.29 -5.18 -21.95
C ARG A 100 -13.83 -5.26 -22.04
N ASP A 101 -14.42 -6.28 -21.46
CA ASP A 101 -15.88 -6.47 -21.41
C ASP A 101 -16.54 -5.77 -20.20
N GLY A 102 -15.77 -5.03 -19.40
CA GLY A 102 -16.25 -4.35 -18.21
C GLY A 102 -16.35 -5.23 -16.96
N ALA A 103 -16.01 -6.51 -17.05
CA ALA A 103 -15.92 -7.34 -15.86
C ALA A 103 -14.78 -6.90 -14.96
N THR A 104 -14.94 -7.11 -13.64
CA THR A 104 -13.93 -6.69 -12.67
C THR A 104 -13.30 -7.89 -11.97
N ARG A 105 -12.04 -7.75 -11.62
CA ARG A 105 -11.28 -8.66 -10.76
C ARG A 105 -10.53 -7.86 -9.71
N GLY A 106 -10.40 -8.39 -8.51
CA GLY A 106 -9.70 -7.69 -7.43
C GLY A 106 -8.97 -8.64 -6.51
N GLY A 107 -8.02 -8.09 -5.76
CA GLY A 107 -7.26 -8.84 -4.78
C GLY A 107 -6.01 -8.11 -4.30
N HIS A 108 -5.27 -8.80 -3.47
CA HIS A 108 -3.93 -8.39 -3.04
C HIS A 108 -2.97 -8.39 -4.24
N VAL A 109 -2.13 -7.36 -4.36
CA VAL A 109 -1.21 -7.22 -5.50
C VAL A 109 0.10 -7.94 -5.20
N LEU A 110 0.49 -8.85 -6.09
CA LEU A 110 1.82 -9.48 -6.08
C LEU A 110 2.73 -8.92 -7.18
N GLU A 111 2.13 -8.50 -8.31
CA GLU A 111 2.84 -7.95 -9.45
C GLU A 111 1.88 -7.09 -10.29
N ALA A 112 2.37 -5.98 -10.84
CA ALA A 112 1.58 -5.10 -11.71
C ALA A 112 2.47 -4.44 -12.77
N ILE A 113 2.39 -4.91 -14.02
CA ILE A 113 3.18 -4.39 -15.17
C ILE A 113 2.41 -3.28 -15.85
N VAL A 114 2.95 -2.08 -15.81
CA VAL A 114 2.27 -0.86 -16.26
C VAL A 114 2.25 -0.70 -17.77
N PHE A 115 1.09 -0.30 -18.31
CA PHE A 115 0.89 0.16 -19.68
C PHE A 115 -0.47 0.86 -19.85
N PRO A 116 -0.56 2.10 -20.34
CA PRO A 116 0.55 3.01 -20.66
C PRO A 116 1.10 3.73 -19.42
N THR A 117 0.28 3.94 -18.38
CA THR A 117 0.62 4.67 -17.15
C THR A 117 -0.13 4.14 -15.94
N LEU A 118 0.48 4.25 -14.77
CA LEU A 118 -0.19 4.15 -13.47
C LEU A 118 0.20 5.37 -12.64
N GLU A 119 -0.80 6.11 -12.18
CA GLU A 119 -0.66 7.38 -11.47
C GLU A 119 -1.03 7.17 -10.01
N VAL A 120 -0.02 7.19 -9.14
CA VAL A 120 -0.16 6.92 -7.71
C VAL A 120 -0.03 8.22 -6.93
N MET A 121 -1.08 8.56 -6.17
CA MET A 121 -1.08 9.67 -5.24
C MET A 121 -0.72 9.15 -3.85
N VAL A 122 0.44 9.57 -3.33
CA VAL A 122 0.98 9.11 -2.05
C VAL A 122 0.94 10.25 -1.04
N THR A 123 0.36 9.98 0.13
CA THR A 123 0.45 10.86 1.30
C THR A 123 1.37 10.20 2.32
N VAL A 124 2.47 10.88 2.64
CA VAL A 124 3.43 10.46 3.67
C VAL A 124 3.05 11.13 4.98
N ASP A 125 2.83 10.34 6.00
CA ASP A 125 2.41 10.77 7.33
C ASP A 125 3.62 11.05 8.24
N PRO A 126 3.48 11.93 9.26
CA PRO A 126 4.56 12.32 10.18
C PRO A 126 4.79 11.30 11.29
N ILE A 127 4.45 10.06 11.06
CA ILE A 127 4.60 8.97 12.01
C ILE A 127 5.49 7.89 11.43
N THR A 128 6.06 7.04 12.28
CA THR A 128 6.61 5.76 11.84
C THR A 128 5.57 4.68 12.07
N MET A 129 5.02 4.13 11.00
CA MET A 129 4.08 3.02 11.05
C MET A 129 4.84 1.70 11.13
N GLN A 130 4.81 1.05 12.29
CA GLN A 130 5.43 -0.25 12.46
C GLN A 130 4.48 -1.36 12.05
N LYS A 131 5.05 -2.39 11.42
CA LYS A 131 4.34 -3.65 11.15
C LYS A 131 4.99 -4.77 11.96
N ARG A 132 4.21 -5.78 12.32
CA ARG A 132 4.66 -6.98 13.03
C ARG A 132 4.17 -8.23 12.31
N PHE A 133 4.94 -9.31 12.46
CA PHE A 133 4.49 -10.63 12.05
C PHE A 133 3.36 -11.12 12.96
N ASP A 134 2.29 -11.60 12.34
CA ASP A 134 1.17 -12.21 13.02
C ASP A 134 1.21 -13.74 12.84
N PRO A 135 1.46 -14.53 13.90
CA PRO A 135 1.56 -15.98 13.79
C PRO A 135 0.21 -16.68 13.56
N GLU A 136 -0.91 -15.98 13.80
CA GLU A 136 -2.23 -16.53 13.52
C GLU A 136 -2.48 -16.62 12.02
N THR A 137 -2.03 -15.61 11.26
CA THR A 137 -2.26 -15.51 9.81
C THR A 137 -1.01 -15.73 8.96
N ASP A 138 0.19 -15.72 9.57
CA ASP A 138 1.51 -15.67 8.91
C ASP A 138 1.69 -14.42 8.02
N LEU A 139 0.95 -13.33 8.31
CA LEU A 139 1.04 -12.06 7.61
C LEU A 139 1.81 -11.01 8.41
N THR A 140 2.31 -9.99 7.70
CA THR A 140 2.90 -8.80 8.32
C THR A 140 1.85 -7.71 8.36
N LEU A 141 1.34 -7.41 9.57
CA LEU A 141 0.22 -6.49 9.81
C LEU A 141 0.68 -5.21 10.53
N ILE A 142 -0.11 -4.14 10.44
CA ILE A 142 0.15 -2.89 11.18
C ILE A 142 0.10 -3.17 12.69
N ASP A 143 1.14 -2.70 13.40
CA ASP A 143 1.20 -2.72 14.86
C ASP A 143 0.89 -1.34 15.43
N PRO A 144 -0.34 -1.07 15.87
CA PRO A 144 -0.72 0.24 16.39
C PRO A 144 -0.03 0.57 17.73
N THR A 145 0.52 -0.43 18.41
CA THR A 145 1.18 -0.22 19.72
C THR A 145 2.61 0.29 19.58
N GLN A 146 3.24 0.10 18.43
CA GLN A 146 4.62 0.53 18.15
C GLN A 146 4.72 1.70 17.17
N SER A 147 3.61 2.14 16.58
CA SER A 147 3.58 3.29 15.69
C SER A 147 3.78 4.59 16.49
N ARG A 148 4.74 5.44 16.08
CA ARG A 148 5.15 6.64 16.81
C ARG A 148 5.21 7.86 15.90
N ARG A 149 4.88 9.04 16.44
CA ARG A 149 5.16 10.32 15.79
C ARG A 149 6.64 10.63 15.87
N GLU A 150 7.26 11.01 14.75
CA GLU A 150 8.62 11.54 14.76
C GLU A 150 8.67 12.85 15.56
N GLY A 151 9.62 12.94 16.52
CA GLY A 151 9.90 14.18 17.26
C GLY A 151 9.07 14.43 18.52
N LEU A 152 8.17 13.51 18.95
CA LEU A 152 7.57 13.60 20.28
C LEU A 152 8.35 12.75 21.29
N PRO A 153 8.69 13.29 22.50
CA PRO A 153 9.25 12.49 23.57
C PRO A 153 8.22 11.40 23.96
N SER A 154 8.72 10.27 24.44
CA SER A 154 7.93 9.09 24.89
C SER A 154 7.05 9.44 26.10
N GLY A 155 5.99 10.21 25.86
CA GLY A 155 4.91 10.39 26.81
C GLY A 155 3.92 9.24 26.64
N ARG A 156 3.55 8.61 27.73
CA ARG A 156 2.45 7.63 27.74
C ARG A 156 1.19 8.38 27.27
N ASP A 157 0.60 7.93 26.16
CA ASP A 157 -0.74 8.37 25.76
C ASP A 157 -1.74 7.86 26.82
N GLU A 158 -1.91 8.63 27.89
CA GLU A 158 -3.03 8.47 28.84
C GLU A 158 -4.26 9.08 28.18
N GLY A 159 -4.84 8.42 27.19
CA GLY A 159 -6.03 8.94 26.50
C GLY A 159 -6.56 8.11 25.35
N ALA A 160 -6.26 6.81 25.30
CA ALA A 160 -6.95 5.94 24.36
C ALA A 160 -8.43 5.87 24.72
N ALA A 161 -9.26 6.64 24.02
CA ALA A 161 -10.71 6.52 24.09
C ALA A 161 -11.09 5.06 23.83
N LYS A 162 -11.71 4.42 24.82
CA LYS A 162 -12.24 3.07 24.66
C LYS A 162 -13.22 3.05 23.49
N PRO A 163 -13.14 2.07 22.59
CA PRO A 163 -14.11 1.95 21.53
C PRO A 163 -15.49 1.80 22.13
N ILE A 164 -16.41 2.69 21.77
CA ILE A 164 -17.83 2.57 22.13
C ILE A 164 -18.42 1.47 21.25
N ILE A 165 -18.36 0.24 21.74
CA ILE A 165 -19.16 -0.85 21.16
C ILE A 165 -20.59 -0.61 21.65
N ARG A 166 -21.47 -0.14 20.77
CA ARG A 166 -22.91 -0.17 21.00
C ARG A 166 -23.44 -1.48 20.46
N ASP A 167 -23.73 -2.41 21.36
CA ASP A 167 -24.56 -3.58 21.05
C ASP A 167 -25.96 -3.12 20.61
N ARG A 168 -26.35 -3.56 19.41
CA ARG A 168 -27.76 -3.77 19.04
C ARG A 168 -27.85 -4.97 18.09
#